data_8c99059dca78c5908911c8fa3ca10d37
#
_entry.id   8c99059dca78c5908911c8fa3ca10d37
#
_cell.length_a   1.000
_cell.length_b   1.000
_cell.length_c   1.000
_cell.angle_alpha   90.00
_cell.angle_beta   90.00
_cell.angle_gamma   90.00
#
_symmetry.space_group_name_H-M   'P 1'
#
loop_
_entity.id
_entity.type
_entity.pdbx_description
1 polymer ?
#
loop_
_entity_poly.entity_id
_entity_poly.type
_entity_poly.pdbx_seq_one_letter_code
_entity_poly.pdbx_strand_id
1 'polypeptide(L)'
;GNSGGPLVNSKGELIGINSFIMTNNNYSDGSIGIGFAIPINQAKRVIEDLVNGGTVMRGYLGVSINDIDDNTAKVLGLKSKKGAFISSVAKNEPAENSGIKEKDVIVSMNSLPIENSHDLRNKVSNLRPGETVVFSIIRDELILSIPVTLGTRPSEEDLANAYKNSRFDLVGLAVGDNPDGQGVIVIDVNPESEIFKNNVRKDDVITEIGKVPILNKLDYDNEL
;
A
#
# COMPACT_ATOMS: atom_id res chain seq x y z
N GLY A 1 21.57 22.01 -17.29
CA GLY A 1 20.29 21.31 -17.08
C GLY A 1 19.16 22.28 -16.72
N ASN A 2 17.95 22.00 -17.18
CA ASN A 2 16.78 22.86 -16.96
C ASN A 2 15.89 22.33 -15.83
N SER A 3 16.37 21.37 -15.05
CA SER A 3 15.63 20.78 -13.91
C SER A 3 15.29 21.87 -12.89
N GLY A 4 14.04 21.90 -12.43
CA GLY A 4 13.50 22.94 -11.56
C GLY A 4 12.99 24.19 -12.31
N GLY A 5 13.33 24.33 -13.60
CA GLY A 5 12.85 25.44 -14.43
C GLY A 5 11.40 25.23 -14.92
N PRO A 6 10.74 26.33 -15.36
CA PRO A 6 9.36 26.27 -15.83
C PRO A 6 9.26 25.62 -17.22
N LEU A 7 8.21 24.81 -17.39
CA LEU A 7 7.70 24.42 -18.71
C LEU A 7 6.51 25.29 -19.03
N VAL A 8 6.58 26.05 -20.12
CA VAL A 8 5.52 26.99 -20.52
C VAL A 8 4.96 26.62 -21.89
N ASN A 9 3.68 26.96 -22.11
CA ASN A 9 3.05 26.81 -23.41
C ASN A 9 3.34 28.05 -24.30
N SER A 10 2.81 28.03 -25.54
CA SER A 10 3.00 29.13 -26.50
C SER A 10 2.38 30.48 -26.09
N LYS A 11 1.55 30.48 -25.03
CA LYS A 11 0.95 31.70 -24.44
C LYS A 11 1.75 32.21 -23.23
N GLY A 12 2.87 31.56 -22.88
CA GLY A 12 3.66 31.89 -21.68
C GLY A 12 3.07 31.39 -20.37
N GLU A 13 2.02 30.55 -20.41
CA GLU A 13 1.40 29.97 -19.21
C GLU A 13 2.27 28.82 -18.69
N LEU A 14 2.47 28.77 -17.38
CA LEU A 14 3.20 27.68 -16.72
C LEU A 14 2.34 26.40 -16.72
N ILE A 15 2.83 25.35 -17.40
CA ILE A 15 2.14 24.05 -17.53
C ILE A 15 2.83 22.94 -16.76
N GLY A 16 4.10 23.13 -16.39
CA GLY A 16 4.86 22.13 -15.63
C GLY A 16 6.19 22.65 -15.08
N ILE A 17 6.83 21.80 -14.28
CA ILE A 17 8.16 22.02 -13.74
C ILE A 17 9.07 20.92 -14.29
N ASN A 18 10.12 21.29 -15.01
CA ASN A 18 11.09 20.33 -15.56
C ASN A 18 11.72 19.50 -14.45
N SER A 19 11.74 18.17 -14.60
CA SER A 19 12.26 17.26 -13.59
C SER A 19 13.58 16.63 -14.03
N PHE A 20 13.54 15.73 -14.99
CA PHE A 20 14.73 15.03 -15.48
C PHE A 20 14.61 14.70 -16.97
N ILE A 21 15.73 14.27 -17.56
CA ILE A 21 15.80 13.78 -18.94
C ILE A 21 16.25 12.32 -18.93
N MET A 22 15.80 11.54 -19.91
CA MET A 22 16.37 10.21 -20.12
C MET A 22 17.72 10.33 -20.82
N THR A 23 18.73 9.62 -20.27
CA THR A 23 20.06 9.47 -20.84
C THR A 23 20.31 8.03 -21.24
N ASN A 24 21.16 7.79 -22.24
CA ASN A 24 21.58 6.44 -22.59
C ASN A 24 22.77 6.04 -21.70
N ASN A 25 22.71 4.86 -21.06
CA ASN A 25 23.75 4.34 -20.15
C ASN A 25 25.12 4.06 -20.81
N ASN A 26 25.28 4.29 -22.10
CA ASN A 26 26.52 4.09 -22.83
C ASN A 26 27.27 5.41 -23.04
N TYR A 27 28.04 5.85 -22.04
CA TYR A 27 29.16 6.81 -22.15
C TYR A 27 28.91 8.17 -22.85
N SER A 28 27.69 8.65 -22.97
CA SER A 28 27.44 10.03 -23.43
C SER A 28 26.46 10.76 -22.51
N ASP A 29 26.88 11.93 -22.00
CA ASP A 29 26.11 12.86 -21.16
C ASP A 29 24.92 13.52 -21.90
N GLY A 30 24.44 12.93 -22.99
CA GLY A 30 23.39 13.49 -23.83
C GLY A 30 22.00 12.90 -23.57
N SER A 31 20.99 13.78 -23.65
CA SER A 31 19.58 13.35 -23.66
C SER A 31 19.28 12.53 -24.90
N ILE A 32 18.49 11.47 -24.77
CA ILE A 32 17.92 10.71 -25.90
C ILE A 32 16.67 11.40 -26.50
N GLY A 33 16.42 12.67 -26.17
CA GLY A 33 15.30 13.44 -26.67
C GLY A 33 14.02 13.32 -25.83
N ILE A 34 14.07 12.62 -24.70
CA ILE A 34 12.93 12.46 -23.79
C ILE A 34 13.17 13.23 -22.51
N GLY A 35 12.26 14.16 -22.19
CA GLY A 35 12.25 14.91 -20.94
C GLY A 35 10.96 14.71 -20.17
N PHE A 36 11.01 14.88 -18.86
CA PHE A 36 9.89 14.76 -17.96
C PHE A 36 9.68 16.05 -17.19
N ALA A 37 8.40 16.37 -16.96
CA ALA A 37 8.00 17.50 -16.15
C ALA A 37 6.85 17.12 -15.21
N ILE A 38 6.81 17.73 -14.03
CA ILE A 38 5.71 17.60 -13.09
C ILE A 38 4.59 18.55 -13.57
N PRO A 39 3.36 18.08 -13.83
CA PRO A 39 2.26 18.94 -14.22
C PRO A 39 1.98 20.03 -13.18
N ILE A 40 1.78 21.27 -13.60
CA ILE A 40 1.63 22.40 -12.67
C ILE A 40 0.43 22.25 -11.72
N ASN A 41 -0.65 21.64 -12.19
CA ASN A 41 -1.84 21.41 -11.34
C ASN A 41 -1.55 20.43 -10.19
N GLN A 42 -0.64 19.47 -10.40
CA GLN A 42 -0.15 18.58 -9.34
C GLN A 42 0.79 19.32 -8.39
N ALA A 43 1.71 20.12 -8.94
CA ALA A 43 2.63 20.93 -8.15
C ALA A 43 1.90 21.93 -7.24
N LYS A 44 0.84 22.61 -7.73
CA LYS A 44 0.03 23.53 -6.92
C LYS A 44 -0.51 22.89 -5.66
N ARG A 45 -1.08 21.68 -5.75
CA ARG A 45 -1.60 20.94 -4.59
C ARG A 45 -0.51 20.65 -3.56
N VAL A 46 0.65 20.17 -4.04
CA VAL A 46 1.80 19.90 -3.18
C VAL A 46 2.26 21.18 -2.46
N ILE A 47 2.32 22.30 -3.18
CA ILE A 47 2.69 23.62 -2.62
C ILE A 47 1.68 24.04 -1.56
N GLU A 48 0.37 23.96 -1.84
CA GLU A 48 -0.69 24.28 -0.89
C GLU A 48 -0.59 23.46 0.40
N ASP A 49 -0.37 22.14 0.27
CA ASP A 49 -0.21 21.25 1.43
C ASP A 49 1.03 21.61 2.26
N LEU A 50 2.17 21.87 1.59
CA LEU A 50 3.42 22.25 2.26
C LEU A 50 3.33 23.59 2.97
N VAL A 51 2.67 24.59 2.35
CA VAL A 51 2.50 25.92 2.95
C VAL A 51 1.55 25.88 4.15
N ASN A 52 0.48 25.10 4.07
CA ASN A 52 -0.57 25.08 5.10
C ASN A 52 -0.33 24.07 6.22
N GLY A 53 0.38 22.98 5.97
CA GLY A 53 0.55 21.90 6.93
C GLY A 53 1.95 21.29 7.01
N GLY A 54 2.90 21.75 6.17
CA GLY A 54 4.27 21.22 6.13
C GLY A 54 4.41 19.80 5.59
N THR A 55 3.29 19.10 5.31
CA THR A 55 3.28 17.69 4.87
C THR A 55 2.30 17.49 3.71
N VAL A 56 2.73 16.77 2.69
CA VAL A 56 1.88 16.42 1.54
C VAL A 56 0.93 15.29 1.91
N MET A 57 -0.35 15.59 1.92
CA MET A 57 -1.42 14.63 2.22
C MET A 57 -1.91 13.97 0.93
N ARG A 58 -1.83 12.65 0.86
CA ARG A 58 -2.27 11.87 -0.30
C ARG A 58 -3.38 10.91 0.08
N GLY A 59 -4.41 10.85 -0.78
CA GLY A 59 -5.46 9.86 -0.63
C GLY A 59 -4.89 8.43 -0.69
N TYR A 60 -5.44 7.56 0.11
CA TYR A 60 -5.02 6.18 0.27
C TYR A 60 -6.23 5.25 0.30
N LEU A 61 -6.10 4.11 -0.37
CA LEU A 61 -7.19 3.13 -0.50
C LEU A 61 -6.94 1.86 0.34
N GLY A 62 -5.68 1.51 0.58
CA GLY A 62 -5.33 0.31 1.33
C GLY A 62 -5.43 -0.98 0.50
N VAL A 63 -4.99 -0.95 -0.76
CA VAL A 63 -4.99 -2.11 -1.66
C VAL A 63 -3.64 -2.30 -2.34
N SER A 64 -3.32 -3.56 -2.67
CA SER A 64 -2.31 -3.89 -3.67
C SER A 64 -3.00 -4.10 -5.01
N ILE A 65 -2.46 -3.47 -6.04
CA ILE A 65 -3.06 -3.46 -7.39
C ILE A 65 -2.05 -3.86 -8.45
N ASN A 66 -2.52 -4.58 -9.45
CA ASN A 66 -1.75 -5.00 -10.61
C ASN A 66 -2.48 -4.63 -11.91
N ASP A 67 -1.72 -4.59 -13.01
CA ASP A 67 -2.31 -4.53 -14.34
C ASP A 67 -2.97 -5.87 -14.67
N ILE A 68 -3.97 -5.82 -15.54
CA ILE A 68 -4.71 -7.00 -15.97
C ILE A 68 -3.96 -7.64 -17.14
N ASP A 69 -3.35 -8.79 -16.92
CA ASP A 69 -2.73 -9.60 -17.97
C ASP A 69 -3.75 -10.50 -18.68
N ASP A 70 -3.30 -11.22 -19.70
CA ASP A 70 -4.17 -12.11 -20.51
C ASP A 70 -4.77 -13.26 -19.70
N ASN A 71 -4.02 -13.79 -18.73
CA ASN A 71 -4.48 -14.86 -17.85
C ASN A 71 -5.56 -14.36 -16.89
N THR A 72 -5.31 -13.23 -16.22
CA THR A 72 -6.28 -12.60 -15.33
C THR A 72 -7.57 -12.24 -16.06
N ALA A 73 -7.47 -11.63 -17.26
CA ALA A 73 -8.63 -11.30 -18.08
C ALA A 73 -9.46 -12.55 -18.43
N LYS A 74 -8.79 -13.64 -18.82
CA LYS A 74 -9.45 -14.90 -19.18
C LYS A 74 -10.14 -15.56 -17.96
N VAL A 75 -9.45 -15.61 -16.81
CA VAL A 75 -9.99 -16.25 -15.58
C VAL A 75 -11.18 -15.49 -15.04
N LEU A 76 -11.16 -14.15 -15.12
CA LEU A 76 -12.23 -13.29 -14.62
C LEU A 76 -13.31 -12.97 -15.68
N GLY A 77 -13.26 -13.57 -16.87
CA GLY A 77 -14.24 -13.33 -17.92
C GLY A 77 -14.29 -11.89 -18.45
N LEU A 78 -13.18 -11.14 -18.34
CA LEU A 78 -13.14 -9.73 -18.70
C LEU A 78 -13.08 -9.54 -20.22
N LYS A 79 -13.86 -8.58 -20.72
CA LYS A 79 -13.87 -8.21 -22.15
C LYS A 79 -12.72 -7.25 -22.53
N SER A 80 -12.02 -6.70 -21.55
CA SER A 80 -10.96 -5.70 -21.73
C SER A 80 -9.92 -5.86 -20.62
N LYS A 81 -8.67 -5.51 -20.91
CA LYS A 81 -7.58 -5.42 -19.94
C LYS A 81 -7.47 -4.05 -19.28
N LYS A 82 -8.44 -3.15 -19.54
CA LYS A 82 -8.51 -1.85 -18.87
C LYS A 82 -9.03 -2.00 -17.46
N GLY A 83 -8.42 -1.26 -16.53
CA GLY A 83 -8.72 -1.29 -15.12
C GLY A 83 -7.54 -1.69 -14.25
N ALA A 84 -7.78 -1.82 -12.97
CA ALA A 84 -6.79 -2.27 -11.99
C ALA A 84 -7.32 -3.48 -11.24
N PHE A 85 -6.59 -4.58 -11.29
CA PHE A 85 -6.89 -5.80 -10.55
C PHE A 85 -6.42 -5.66 -9.09
N ILE A 86 -7.29 -5.99 -8.13
CA ILE A 86 -6.98 -5.98 -6.71
C ILE A 86 -6.42 -7.35 -6.30
N SER A 87 -5.14 -7.39 -5.99
CA SER A 87 -4.43 -8.60 -5.55
C SER A 87 -4.51 -8.81 -4.04
N SER A 88 -4.64 -7.75 -3.25
CA SER A 88 -4.90 -7.84 -1.81
C SER A 88 -5.55 -6.57 -1.27
N VAL A 89 -6.23 -6.71 -0.13
CA VAL A 89 -6.87 -5.61 0.61
C VAL A 89 -6.31 -5.60 2.02
N ALA A 90 -5.80 -4.45 2.46
CA ALA A 90 -5.25 -4.29 3.80
C ALA A 90 -6.38 -4.18 4.83
N LYS A 91 -6.21 -4.85 5.98
CA LYS A 91 -7.20 -4.87 7.07
C LYS A 91 -7.35 -3.47 7.70
N ASN A 92 -8.59 -3.16 8.07
CA ASN A 92 -8.98 -1.88 8.69
C ASN A 92 -8.72 -0.63 7.84
N GLU A 93 -8.46 -0.80 6.54
CA GLU A 93 -8.19 0.28 5.60
C GLU A 93 -9.45 0.66 4.79
N PRO A 94 -9.49 1.81 4.11
CA PRO A 94 -10.67 2.33 3.42
C PRO A 94 -11.35 1.35 2.46
N ALA A 95 -10.57 0.57 1.71
CA ALA A 95 -11.10 -0.40 0.75
C ALA A 95 -11.88 -1.51 1.46
N GLU A 96 -11.30 -2.13 2.50
CA GLU A 96 -11.95 -3.18 3.27
C GLU A 96 -13.22 -2.67 3.93
N ASN A 97 -13.12 -1.51 4.61
CA ASN A 97 -14.25 -0.88 5.30
C ASN A 97 -15.42 -0.53 4.37
N SER A 98 -15.13 -0.30 3.09
CA SER A 98 -16.13 -0.01 2.06
C SER A 98 -16.64 -1.25 1.32
N GLY A 99 -16.11 -2.44 1.62
CA GLY A 99 -16.52 -3.70 1.03
C GLY A 99 -15.86 -4.04 -0.31
N ILE A 100 -14.76 -3.38 -0.67
CA ILE A 100 -13.86 -3.82 -1.75
C ILE A 100 -13.15 -5.09 -1.31
N LYS A 101 -12.95 -6.04 -2.22
CA LYS A 101 -12.38 -7.36 -1.95
C LYS A 101 -11.23 -7.70 -2.91
N GLU A 102 -10.47 -8.69 -2.52
CA GLU A 102 -9.53 -9.34 -3.44
C GLU A 102 -10.26 -9.89 -4.65
N LYS A 103 -9.59 -9.87 -5.79
CA LYS A 103 -10.08 -10.25 -7.13
C LYS A 103 -11.10 -9.27 -7.74
N ASP A 104 -11.45 -8.17 -7.08
CA ASP A 104 -12.18 -7.09 -7.74
C ASP A 104 -11.32 -6.45 -8.83
N VAL A 105 -11.98 -5.93 -9.85
CA VAL A 105 -11.33 -5.12 -10.89
C VAL A 105 -11.94 -3.73 -10.88
N ILE A 106 -11.16 -2.71 -10.53
CA ILE A 106 -11.62 -1.32 -10.58
C ILE A 106 -11.55 -0.83 -12.02
N VAL A 107 -12.69 -0.45 -12.58
CA VAL A 107 -12.82 -0.02 -13.98
C VAL A 107 -13.09 1.47 -14.13
N SER A 108 -13.64 2.14 -13.09
CA SER A 108 -13.80 3.60 -13.09
C SER A 108 -13.76 4.19 -11.68
N MET A 109 -13.42 5.48 -11.58
CA MET A 109 -13.49 6.31 -10.38
C MET A 109 -14.25 7.59 -10.71
N ASN A 110 -15.34 7.88 -9.97
CA ASN A 110 -16.25 9.01 -10.25
C ASN A 110 -16.65 9.08 -11.73
N SER A 111 -17.04 7.96 -12.33
CA SER A 111 -17.40 7.80 -13.74
C SER A 111 -16.25 8.00 -14.75
N LEU A 112 -15.04 8.35 -14.30
CA LEU A 112 -13.86 8.43 -15.17
C LEU A 112 -13.22 7.04 -15.31
N PRO A 113 -12.98 6.55 -16.53
CA PRO A 113 -12.39 5.22 -16.73
C PRO A 113 -11.01 5.11 -16.09
N ILE A 114 -10.68 3.90 -15.61
CA ILE A 114 -9.35 3.53 -15.15
C ILE A 114 -8.69 2.71 -16.25
N GLU A 115 -7.54 3.17 -16.75
CA GLU A 115 -6.84 2.51 -17.84
C GLU A 115 -5.97 1.34 -17.35
N ASN A 116 -5.30 1.50 -16.20
CA ASN A 116 -4.41 0.51 -15.60
C ASN A 116 -4.16 0.81 -14.09
N SER A 117 -3.34 0.00 -13.44
CA SER A 117 -3.00 0.15 -12.02
C SER A 117 -2.28 1.48 -11.71
N HIS A 118 -1.43 1.94 -12.64
CA HIS A 118 -0.72 3.22 -12.48
C HIS A 118 -1.69 4.41 -12.54
N ASP A 119 -2.64 4.39 -13.46
CA ASP A 119 -3.68 5.42 -13.59
C ASP A 119 -4.55 5.50 -12.33
N LEU A 120 -4.99 4.35 -11.78
CA LEU A 120 -5.72 4.30 -10.52
C LEU A 120 -4.90 4.91 -9.37
N ARG A 121 -3.64 4.50 -9.23
CA ARG A 121 -2.74 5.03 -8.18
C ARG A 121 -2.60 6.54 -8.27
N ASN A 122 -2.39 7.07 -9.48
CA ASN A 122 -2.27 8.51 -9.70
C ASN A 122 -3.56 9.25 -9.36
N LYS A 123 -4.72 8.75 -9.81
CA LYS A 123 -6.01 9.38 -9.53
C LYS A 123 -6.32 9.42 -8.03
N VAL A 124 -6.09 8.31 -7.31
CA VAL A 124 -6.29 8.24 -5.85
C VAL A 124 -5.31 9.14 -5.11
N SER A 125 -4.02 9.10 -5.44
CA SER A 125 -3.00 9.92 -4.76
C SER A 125 -3.12 11.43 -5.03
N ASN A 126 -3.86 11.84 -6.07
CA ASN A 126 -4.18 13.23 -6.34
C ASN A 126 -5.37 13.76 -5.53
N LEU A 127 -6.03 12.93 -4.76
CA LEU A 127 -7.11 13.31 -3.85
C LEU A 127 -6.59 13.44 -2.42
N ARG A 128 -7.38 14.08 -1.56
CA ARG A 128 -7.04 14.23 -0.14
C ARG A 128 -7.67 13.12 0.70
N PRO A 129 -7.06 12.76 1.83
CA PRO A 129 -7.73 11.96 2.85
C PRO A 129 -9.07 12.60 3.25
N GLY A 130 -10.07 11.76 3.47
CA GLY A 130 -11.44 12.19 3.80
C GLY A 130 -12.32 12.46 2.56
N GLU A 131 -11.76 12.57 1.36
CA GLU A 131 -12.57 12.68 0.14
C GLU A 131 -13.26 11.33 -0.14
N THR A 132 -14.57 11.40 -0.47
CA THR A 132 -15.35 10.22 -0.87
C THR A 132 -15.40 10.13 -2.38
N VAL A 133 -15.03 8.98 -2.92
CA VAL A 133 -15.06 8.66 -4.35
C VAL A 133 -15.92 7.42 -4.59
N VAL A 134 -16.52 7.34 -5.76
CA VAL A 134 -17.33 6.18 -6.17
C VAL A 134 -16.51 5.37 -7.16
N PHE A 135 -16.19 4.13 -6.80
CA PHE A 135 -15.57 3.17 -7.71
C PHE A 135 -16.62 2.30 -8.38
N SER A 136 -16.52 2.13 -9.72
CA SER A 136 -17.17 1.01 -10.39
C SER A 136 -16.19 -0.14 -10.43
N ILE A 137 -16.59 -1.29 -9.91
CA ILE A 137 -15.79 -2.51 -9.88
C ILE A 137 -16.49 -3.63 -10.64
N ILE A 138 -15.73 -4.59 -11.15
CA ILE A 138 -16.24 -5.87 -11.64
C ILE A 138 -15.91 -6.92 -10.57
N ARG A 139 -16.93 -7.63 -10.11
CA ARG A 139 -16.87 -8.77 -9.19
C ARG A 139 -17.83 -9.83 -9.67
N ASP A 140 -17.36 -11.07 -9.89
CA ASP A 140 -18.19 -12.19 -10.37
C ASP A 140 -19.04 -11.80 -11.60
N GLU A 141 -18.41 -11.17 -12.60
CA GLU A 141 -19.01 -10.65 -13.84
C GLU A 141 -20.06 -9.52 -13.64
N LEU A 142 -20.33 -9.10 -12.42
CA LEU A 142 -21.25 -8.02 -12.08
C LEU A 142 -20.50 -6.68 -11.91
N ILE A 143 -21.14 -5.61 -12.37
CA ILE A 143 -20.64 -4.25 -12.11
C ILE A 143 -21.29 -3.73 -10.82
N LEU A 144 -20.46 -3.42 -9.83
CA LEU A 144 -20.87 -2.84 -8.56
C LEU A 144 -20.35 -1.42 -8.44
N SER A 145 -21.15 -0.57 -7.76
CA SER A 145 -20.75 0.81 -7.46
C SER A 145 -20.51 0.94 -5.96
N ILE A 146 -19.28 1.24 -5.56
CA ILE A 146 -18.86 1.27 -4.16
C ILE A 146 -18.33 2.65 -3.81
N PRO A 147 -19.00 3.40 -2.92
CA PRO A 147 -18.45 4.64 -2.38
C PRO A 147 -17.37 4.32 -1.35
N VAL A 148 -16.24 5.00 -1.46
CA VAL A 148 -15.08 4.84 -0.55
C VAL A 148 -14.62 6.21 -0.07
N THR A 149 -14.51 6.39 1.22
CA THR A 149 -13.84 7.54 1.81
C THR A 149 -12.35 7.24 1.95
N LEU A 150 -11.52 8.00 1.26
CA LEU A 150 -10.07 7.78 1.24
C LEU A 150 -9.44 8.06 2.60
N GLY A 151 -8.49 7.23 3.00
CA GLY A 151 -7.67 7.40 4.19
C GLY A 151 -6.39 8.19 3.93
N THR A 152 -5.58 8.32 4.96
CA THR A 152 -4.21 8.83 4.87
C THR A 152 -3.26 7.67 4.61
N ARG A 153 -2.35 7.84 3.66
CA ARG A 153 -1.31 6.84 3.45
C ARG A 153 -0.44 6.74 4.71
N PRO A 154 -0.27 5.54 5.29
CA PRO A 154 0.61 5.35 6.43
C PRO A 154 2.03 5.87 6.11
N SER A 155 2.68 6.50 7.07
CA SER A 155 4.08 6.88 6.96
C SER A 155 4.98 5.65 6.88
N GLU A 156 6.24 5.81 6.43
CA GLU A 156 7.21 4.71 6.47
C GLU A 156 7.44 4.20 7.90
N GLU A 157 7.34 5.10 8.88
CA GLU A 157 7.44 4.77 10.29
C GLU A 157 6.22 3.96 10.77
N ASP A 158 5.00 4.35 10.38
CA ASP A 158 3.78 3.58 10.67
C ASP A 158 3.84 2.19 10.05
N LEU A 159 4.28 2.09 8.79
CA LEU A 159 4.45 0.80 8.10
C LEU A 159 5.53 -0.05 8.78
N ALA A 160 6.66 0.55 9.17
CA ALA A 160 7.71 -0.16 9.90
C ALA A 160 7.23 -0.64 11.27
N ASN A 161 6.44 0.18 11.97
CA ASN A 161 5.85 -0.18 13.27
C ASN A 161 4.76 -1.25 13.12
N ALA A 162 3.91 -1.15 12.09
CA ALA A 162 2.93 -2.19 11.76
C ALA A 162 3.62 -3.51 11.41
N TYR A 163 4.72 -3.48 10.64
CA TYR A 163 5.51 -4.67 10.32
C TYR A 163 6.18 -5.26 11.56
N LYS A 164 6.75 -4.43 12.44
CA LYS A 164 7.31 -4.88 13.73
C LYS A 164 6.22 -5.54 14.58
N ASN A 165 5.04 -4.92 14.67
CA ASN A 165 3.93 -5.42 15.47
C ASN A 165 3.30 -6.69 14.86
N SER A 166 3.25 -6.84 13.53
CA SER A 166 2.76 -8.05 12.87
C SER A 166 3.71 -9.25 12.98
N ARG A 167 4.96 -9.01 13.36
CA ARG A 167 5.98 -10.05 13.60
C ARG A 167 5.78 -10.73 14.94
N PHE A 168 5.13 -10.05 15.88
CA PHE A 168 4.91 -10.52 17.24
C PHE A 168 3.43 -10.80 17.47
N ASP A 169 3.14 -11.76 18.32
CA ASP A 169 1.79 -12.08 18.78
C ASP A 169 1.24 -11.03 19.78
N LEU A 170 0.08 -11.31 20.38
CA LEU A 170 -0.61 -10.41 21.30
C LEU A 170 0.21 -10.06 22.55
N VAL A 171 1.13 -10.93 22.97
CA VAL A 171 1.99 -10.70 24.14
C VAL A 171 3.38 -10.16 23.76
N GLY A 172 3.68 -10.06 22.49
CA GLY A 172 4.93 -9.49 21.99
C GLY A 172 6.02 -10.53 21.72
N LEU A 173 5.64 -11.78 21.43
CA LEU A 173 6.55 -12.86 21.07
C LEU A 173 6.42 -13.24 19.58
N ALA A 174 7.53 -13.59 18.97
CA ALA A 174 7.58 -14.40 17.77
C ALA A 174 8.03 -15.80 18.16
N VAL A 175 7.18 -16.80 17.96
CA VAL A 175 7.47 -18.18 18.36
C VAL A 175 7.40 -19.15 17.17
N GLY A 176 8.12 -20.27 17.29
CA GLY A 176 8.04 -21.42 16.40
C GLY A 176 7.98 -22.71 17.16
N ASP A 177 7.74 -23.84 16.47
CA ASP A 177 7.83 -25.15 17.10
C ASP A 177 9.25 -25.39 17.64
N ASN A 178 9.34 -26.00 18.82
CA ASN A 178 10.62 -26.36 19.40
C ASN A 178 11.20 -27.58 18.68
N PRO A 179 12.33 -27.46 17.97
CA PRO A 179 12.93 -28.60 17.25
C PRO A 179 13.48 -29.69 18.16
N ASP A 180 13.76 -29.36 19.42
CA ASP A 180 14.41 -30.23 20.36
C ASP A 180 13.44 -30.94 21.34
N GLY A 181 12.12 -30.74 21.19
CA GLY A 181 11.12 -31.33 22.06
C GLY A 181 9.76 -30.66 22.06
N GLN A 182 9.06 -30.78 23.20
CA GLN A 182 7.74 -30.15 23.36
C GLN A 182 7.84 -28.65 23.61
N GLY A 183 6.79 -27.94 23.29
CA GLY A 183 6.68 -26.51 23.50
C GLY A 183 6.96 -25.69 22.24
N VAL A 184 6.99 -24.38 22.43
CA VAL A 184 7.41 -23.42 21.39
C VAL A 184 8.70 -22.73 21.81
N ILE A 185 9.58 -22.51 20.84
CA ILE A 185 10.81 -21.73 21.05
C ILE A 185 10.56 -20.25 20.71
N VAL A 186 11.03 -19.36 21.54
CA VAL A 186 10.99 -17.92 21.30
C VAL A 186 12.04 -17.53 20.27
N ILE A 187 11.59 -17.15 19.08
CA ILE A 187 12.45 -16.72 17.97
C ILE A 187 12.87 -15.26 18.15
N ASP A 188 11.97 -14.42 18.62
CA ASP A 188 12.24 -13.02 18.90
C ASP A 188 11.23 -12.45 19.93
N VAL A 189 11.61 -11.35 20.61
CA VAL A 189 10.78 -10.68 21.62
C VAL A 189 10.73 -9.19 21.32
N ASN A 190 9.53 -8.61 21.35
CA ASN A 190 9.38 -7.16 21.26
C ASN A 190 9.98 -6.49 22.52
N PRO A 191 11.04 -5.66 22.38
CA PRO A 191 11.70 -5.03 23.54
C PRO A 191 10.79 -4.11 24.36
N GLU A 192 9.70 -3.66 23.78
CA GLU A 192 8.72 -2.76 24.42
C GLU A 192 7.61 -3.51 25.14
N SER A 193 7.51 -4.84 24.95
CA SER A 193 6.46 -5.66 25.56
C SER A 193 6.68 -5.91 27.07
N GLU A 194 5.57 -6.15 27.79
CA GLU A 194 5.62 -6.53 29.19
C GLU A 194 6.36 -7.87 29.40
N ILE A 195 6.27 -8.79 28.43
CA ILE A 195 6.91 -10.10 28.54
C ILE A 195 8.45 -9.99 28.44
N PHE A 196 8.95 -8.99 27.69
CA PHE A 196 10.38 -8.66 27.68
C PHE A 196 10.85 -8.12 29.04
N LYS A 197 10.03 -7.26 29.67
CA LYS A 197 10.30 -6.73 31.04
C LYS A 197 10.30 -7.84 32.09
N ASN A 198 9.50 -8.89 31.87
CA ASN A 198 9.44 -10.09 32.70
C ASN A 198 10.53 -11.12 32.35
N ASN A 199 11.56 -10.72 31.65
CA ASN A 199 12.78 -11.48 31.41
C ASN A 199 12.67 -12.65 30.41
N VAL A 200 11.61 -12.74 29.60
CA VAL A 200 11.54 -13.67 28.47
C VAL A 200 12.48 -13.18 27.37
N ARG A 201 13.28 -14.08 26.83
CA ARG A 201 14.30 -13.77 25.81
C ARG A 201 14.20 -14.75 24.64
N LYS A 202 14.88 -14.38 23.56
CA LYS A 202 15.11 -15.27 22.44
C LYS A 202 15.76 -16.57 22.93
N ASP A 203 15.37 -17.67 22.29
CA ASP A 203 15.77 -19.04 22.57
C ASP A 203 15.19 -19.65 23.86
N ASP A 204 14.37 -18.92 24.62
CA ASP A 204 13.56 -19.51 25.70
C ASP A 204 12.51 -20.46 25.10
N VAL A 205 12.16 -21.50 25.87
CA VAL A 205 11.14 -22.48 25.48
C VAL A 205 9.92 -22.33 26.40
N ILE A 206 8.74 -22.16 25.81
CA ILE A 206 7.47 -22.09 26.52
C ILE A 206 6.80 -23.46 26.42
N THR A 207 6.62 -24.12 27.56
CA THR A 207 6.03 -25.47 27.67
C THR A 207 4.66 -25.44 28.37
N GLU A 208 4.28 -24.30 28.96
CA GLU A 208 3.03 -24.16 29.70
C GLU A 208 2.56 -22.70 29.71
N ILE A 209 1.25 -22.47 29.52
CA ILE A 209 0.59 -21.18 29.70
C ILE A 209 -0.61 -21.39 30.63
N GLY A 210 -0.67 -20.65 31.76
CA GLY A 210 -1.80 -20.70 32.69
C GLY A 210 -2.15 -22.10 33.21
N LYS A 211 -1.18 -23.01 33.31
CA LYS A 211 -1.31 -24.44 33.66
C LYS A 211 -1.80 -25.34 32.51
N VAL A 212 -1.87 -24.83 31.28
CA VAL A 212 -2.15 -25.63 30.09
C VAL A 212 -0.83 -26.01 29.43
N PRO A 213 -0.53 -27.30 29.24
CA PRO A 213 0.66 -27.74 28.53
C PRO A 213 0.65 -27.27 27.07
N ILE A 214 1.74 -26.72 26.60
CA ILE A 214 1.99 -26.35 25.22
C ILE A 214 2.91 -27.37 24.59
N LEU A 215 2.44 -28.10 23.59
CA LEU A 215 3.18 -29.14 22.90
C LEU A 215 3.77 -28.65 21.57
N ASN A 216 3.15 -27.69 20.93
CA ASN A 216 3.50 -27.15 19.62
C ASN A 216 2.94 -25.73 19.45
N LYS A 217 3.21 -25.12 18.29
CA LYS A 217 2.74 -23.77 17.97
C LYS A 217 1.21 -23.63 17.94
N LEU A 218 0.49 -24.68 17.51
CA LEU A 218 -0.96 -24.63 17.44
C LEU A 218 -1.59 -24.53 18.84
N ASP A 219 -1.05 -25.28 19.81
CA ASP A 219 -1.49 -25.22 21.20
C ASP A 219 -1.24 -23.82 21.78
N TYR A 220 -0.06 -23.25 21.48
CA TYR A 220 0.29 -21.89 21.88
C TYR A 220 -0.66 -20.83 21.30
N ASP A 221 -0.95 -20.90 19.98
CA ASP A 221 -1.84 -19.94 19.31
C ASP A 221 -3.29 -20.04 19.81
N ASN A 222 -3.72 -21.16 20.35
CA ASN A 222 -5.06 -21.36 20.93
C ASN A 222 -5.20 -20.81 22.35
N GLU A 223 -4.09 -20.65 23.08
CA GLU A 223 -4.09 -20.19 24.49
C GLU A 223 -3.84 -18.67 24.62
N LEU A 224 -3.57 -17.96 23.52
CA LEU A 224 -3.42 -16.51 23.46
C LEU A 224 -4.72 -15.83 23.05
#